data_37ff1229209673f70fdc7b157bc04602
#
_entry.id   37ff1229209673f70fdc7b157bc04602
#
_cell.length_a   1.000
_cell.length_b   1.000
_cell.length_c   1.000
_cell.angle_alpha   90.00
_cell.angle_beta   90.00
_cell.angle_gamma   90.00
#
_symmetry.space_group_name_H-M   'P 1'
#
loop_
_entity.id
_entity.type
_entity.pdbx_description
1 polymer ?
#
loop_
_entity_poly.entity_id
_entity_poly.type
_entity_poly.pdbx_seq_one_letter_code
_entity_poly.pdbx_strand_id
1 'polypeptide(L)'
;ISLTYEDGRLLRAVTRGDGTQGDDVTANVRTVRTVPLRLRGDDWPPYFEIRGEILMPYASFDKINAEREAAGETLFANPRNAAAGTLKQQASSVVARRGLDCTLYQLAGDDLPFTNHWESLQKAREWGFKVSDAARICRTAEQIDAYIAHWDEGRHALPFPTDGVVIKVNDFAVRRQLGFTAKAPKWAVAYKFKAEQALTRLDSVSFQVGRTGAITPVANLEPVLLAGTTVRRATLHNAEQMALLDIRPGDMVYVEKGGEIIPKITGVDLSQRPADSKPFEYITVCPECGTPLVRYEGEAKHYCPNQGGCPPQIVGRIIHFIRRKAMDIEGLGEETVELLYENGLVHDVADLYDLKAGQLAELPRLGEKSADNIIRSIRGSVEVPFRRVLFGLGIRFVGETTAKYLAEHFRSLDAVMRATREELTQADEVGGRIADAIIEYFADEQNHAIIRRLRAAGLKFEEEARELASESLAGRSFVVSGKFSRSRDEMKELIEMHGGRNLAAVSANVDYIVAGDNMGPAKLRKAEKLGVKIISEEEFIAMVGGQEAPAANGTEADSATTANTGGRNNGAPAATEGGDGEPVQQGELF
;
A
#
# COMPACT_ATOMS: atom_id res chain seq x y z
N ILE A 1 -8.44 10.32 1.07
CA ILE A 1 -8.01 11.57 0.43
C ILE A 1 -7.09 12.34 1.35
N SER A 2 -6.05 13.01 0.80
CA SER A 2 -5.26 14.04 1.47
C SER A 2 -5.53 15.37 0.78
N LEU A 3 -5.86 16.39 1.55
CA LEU A 3 -6.11 17.75 1.09
C LEU A 3 -4.99 18.65 1.63
N THR A 4 -4.29 19.33 0.75
CA THR A 4 -3.25 20.31 1.12
C THR A 4 -3.85 21.72 1.05
N TYR A 5 -3.64 22.47 2.12
CA TYR A 5 -4.03 23.89 2.21
C TYR A 5 -2.78 24.75 2.36
N GLU A 6 -2.78 25.86 1.65
CA GLU A 6 -1.78 26.92 1.73
C GLU A 6 -2.51 28.26 1.87
N ASP A 7 -2.13 29.05 2.83
CA ASP A 7 -2.73 30.35 3.16
C ASP A 7 -4.28 30.30 3.19
N GLY A 8 -4.80 29.26 3.84
CA GLY A 8 -6.23 29.01 4.00
C GLY A 8 -6.98 28.66 2.72
N ARG A 9 -6.29 28.31 1.63
CA ARG A 9 -6.90 27.91 0.36
C ARG A 9 -6.55 26.48 0.01
N LEU A 10 -7.50 25.76 -0.59
CA LEU A 10 -7.27 24.42 -1.11
C LEU A 10 -6.26 24.50 -2.28
N LEU A 11 -5.04 24.06 -2.04
CA LEU A 11 -3.97 23.95 -3.02
C LEU A 11 -4.16 22.69 -3.86
N ARG A 12 -4.18 21.53 -3.22
CA ARG A 12 -4.17 20.21 -3.87
C ARG A 12 -5.00 19.17 -3.11
N ALA A 13 -5.55 18.22 -3.86
CA ALA A 13 -6.23 17.04 -3.33
C ALA A 13 -5.70 15.78 -4.01
N VAL A 14 -5.22 14.79 -3.23
CA VAL A 14 -4.56 13.58 -3.74
C VAL A 14 -5.21 12.35 -3.14
N THR A 15 -5.44 11.30 -3.96
CA THR A 15 -5.92 10.00 -3.48
C THR A 15 -4.86 9.32 -2.63
N ARG A 16 -5.24 8.28 -1.85
CA ARG A 16 -4.29 7.51 -1.03
C ARG A 16 -3.19 6.85 -1.87
N GLY A 17 -3.51 6.42 -3.11
CA GLY A 17 -2.59 5.69 -3.96
C GLY A 17 -1.99 4.46 -3.27
N ASP A 18 -0.67 4.32 -3.36
CA ASP A 18 0.12 3.28 -2.69
C ASP A 18 0.63 3.68 -1.29
N GLY A 19 0.31 4.89 -0.85
CA GLY A 19 0.76 5.48 0.42
C GLY A 19 1.84 6.55 0.25
N THR A 20 2.56 6.55 -0.88
CA THR A 20 3.59 7.54 -1.25
C THR A 20 3.19 8.39 -2.45
N GLN A 21 2.55 7.78 -3.44
CA GLN A 21 2.05 8.45 -4.64
C GLN A 21 0.56 8.18 -4.81
N GLY A 22 -0.21 9.21 -5.15
CA GLY A 22 -1.63 9.15 -5.42
C GLY A 22 -2.02 10.00 -6.63
N ASP A 23 -3.22 9.79 -7.16
CA ASP A 23 -3.73 10.57 -8.27
C ASP A 23 -4.11 11.97 -7.81
N ASP A 24 -3.74 13.00 -8.56
CA ASP A 24 -4.25 14.36 -8.34
C ASP A 24 -5.70 14.44 -8.80
N VAL A 25 -6.59 14.68 -7.85
CA VAL A 25 -8.04 14.79 -8.08
C VAL A 25 -8.56 16.17 -7.67
N THR A 26 -7.69 17.17 -7.63
CA THR A 26 -7.99 18.52 -7.16
C THR A 26 -9.18 19.13 -7.89
N ALA A 27 -9.23 19.02 -9.22
CA ALA A 27 -10.33 19.56 -10.04
C ALA A 27 -11.69 18.94 -9.65
N ASN A 28 -11.70 17.63 -9.33
CA ASN A 28 -12.89 16.90 -8.93
C ASN A 28 -13.30 17.24 -7.49
N VAL A 29 -12.33 17.28 -6.56
CA VAL A 29 -12.59 17.61 -5.15
C VAL A 29 -13.11 19.02 -4.98
N ARG A 30 -12.72 19.97 -5.81
CA ARG A 30 -13.29 21.33 -5.82
C ARG A 30 -14.79 21.37 -6.07
N THR A 31 -15.38 20.30 -6.61
CA THR A 31 -16.83 20.18 -6.80
C THR A 31 -17.58 19.60 -5.59
N VAL A 32 -16.84 19.02 -4.63
CA VAL A 32 -17.41 18.42 -3.41
C VAL A 32 -17.75 19.54 -2.41
N ARG A 33 -19.04 19.79 -2.20
CA ARG A 33 -19.53 20.95 -1.45
C ARG A 33 -19.08 21.02 0.01
N THR A 34 -18.77 19.88 0.61
CA THR A 34 -18.32 19.75 2.00
C THR A 34 -16.83 19.96 2.19
N VAL A 35 -16.08 20.19 1.08
CA VAL A 35 -14.67 20.58 1.12
C VAL A 35 -14.59 22.10 0.95
N PRO A 36 -14.13 22.84 1.98
CA PRO A 36 -13.99 24.30 1.87
C PRO A 36 -12.86 24.65 0.91
N LEU A 37 -13.14 25.45 -0.12
CA LEU A 37 -12.12 25.96 -1.03
C LEU A 37 -11.27 27.06 -0.37
N ARG A 38 -11.84 27.73 0.62
CA ARG A 38 -11.22 28.73 1.48
C ARG A 38 -11.68 28.49 2.92
N LEU A 39 -10.74 28.48 3.84
CA LEU A 39 -11.01 28.29 5.26
C LEU A 39 -11.65 29.54 5.88
N ARG A 40 -12.36 29.32 6.99
CA ARG A 40 -12.91 30.38 7.85
C ARG A 40 -11.84 30.80 8.86
N GLY A 41 -11.92 32.06 9.30
CA GLY A 41 -10.93 32.60 10.23
C GLY A 41 -9.59 32.90 9.57
N ASP A 42 -8.56 33.07 10.38
CA ASP A 42 -7.19 33.43 10.00
C ASP A 42 -6.13 32.79 10.91
N ASP A 43 -6.55 31.90 11.81
CA ASP A 43 -5.73 31.25 12.81
C ASP A 43 -5.28 29.83 12.40
N TRP A 44 -5.30 29.53 11.12
CA TRP A 44 -4.81 28.29 10.55
C TRP A 44 -3.31 28.36 10.24
N PRO A 45 -2.60 27.20 10.25
CA PRO A 45 -1.20 27.14 9.83
C PRO A 45 -1.04 27.56 8.35
N PRO A 46 0.05 28.25 7.96
CA PRO A 46 0.26 28.68 6.58
C PRO A 46 0.22 27.53 5.59
N TYR A 47 0.71 26.36 5.99
CA TYR A 47 0.73 25.13 5.20
C TYR A 47 0.41 23.92 6.07
N PHE A 48 -0.54 23.11 5.66
CA PHE A 48 -0.87 21.83 6.32
C PHE A 48 -1.64 20.91 5.41
N GLU A 49 -1.67 19.63 5.79
CA GLU A 49 -2.54 18.62 5.19
C GLU A 49 -3.67 18.25 6.14
N ILE A 50 -4.83 17.91 5.56
CA ILE A 50 -5.92 17.27 6.28
C ILE A 50 -6.39 16.05 5.53
N ARG A 51 -6.51 14.92 6.23
CA ARG A 51 -6.89 13.62 5.66
C ARG A 51 -8.32 13.29 6.01
N GLY A 52 -9.00 12.66 5.06
CA GLY A 52 -10.40 12.30 5.17
C GLY A 52 -10.82 11.19 4.24
N GLU A 53 -12.10 10.92 4.25
CA GLU A 53 -12.73 9.96 3.35
C GLU A 53 -13.75 10.67 2.47
N ILE A 54 -13.66 10.42 1.15
CA ILE A 54 -14.70 10.80 0.21
C ILE A 54 -15.67 9.62 0.08
N LEU A 55 -16.93 9.91 0.25
CA LEU A 55 -17.99 8.93 0.29
C LEU A 55 -19.18 9.38 -0.56
N MET A 56 -20.05 8.44 -0.89
CA MET A 56 -21.32 8.71 -1.57
C MET A 56 -22.46 8.41 -0.59
N PRO A 57 -23.24 9.41 -0.19
CA PRO A 57 -24.45 9.19 0.62
C PRO A 57 -25.45 8.30 -0.10
N TYR A 58 -26.22 7.50 0.65
CA TYR A 58 -27.27 6.63 0.09
C TYR A 58 -28.23 7.39 -0.83
N ALA A 59 -28.69 8.58 -0.43
CA ALA A 59 -29.57 9.38 -1.25
C ALA A 59 -28.96 9.79 -2.62
N SER A 60 -27.64 10.04 -2.67
CA SER A 60 -26.92 10.32 -3.92
C SER A 60 -26.78 9.04 -4.76
N PHE A 61 -26.48 7.92 -4.11
CA PHE A 61 -26.34 6.61 -4.76
C PHE A 61 -27.66 6.15 -5.40
N ASP A 62 -28.78 6.25 -4.66
CA ASP A 62 -30.10 5.85 -5.14
C ASP A 62 -30.54 6.73 -6.32
N LYS A 63 -30.31 8.04 -6.22
CA LYS A 63 -30.59 8.98 -7.31
C LYS A 63 -29.82 8.61 -8.59
N ILE A 64 -28.52 8.34 -8.49
CA ILE A 64 -27.69 8.00 -9.65
C ILE A 64 -28.16 6.67 -10.25
N ASN A 65 -28.47 5.68 -9.42
CA ASN A 65 -28.94 4.40 -9.91
C ASN A 65 -30.32 4.51 -10.60
N ALA A 66 -31.21 5.33 -10.09
CA ALA A 66 -32.49 5.63 -10.77
C ALA A 66 -32.26 6.30 -12.15
N GLU A 67 -31.33 7.25 -12.25
CA GLU A 67 -30.95 7.89 -13.51
C GLU A 67 -30.37 6.88 -14.50
N ARG A 68 -29.48 5.96 -14.05
CA ARG A 68 -28.89 4.90 -14.88
C ARG A 68 -29.91 3.87 -15.34
N GLU A 69 -30.84 3.47 -14.47
CA GLU A 69 -31.92 2.56 -14.80
C GLU A 69 -32.82 3.15 -15.89
N ALA A 70 -33.18 4.43 -15.75
CA ALA A 70 -33.95 5.14 -16.78
C ALA A 70 -33.21 5.26 -18.14
N ALA A 71 -31.87 5.28 -18.11
CA ALA A 71 -31.02 5.28 -19.29
C ALA A 71 -30.70 3.88 -19.84
N GLY A 72 -31.13 2.79 -19.18
CA GLY A 72 -30.81 1.41 -19.55
C GLY A 72 -29.35 1.04 -19.29
N GLU A 73 -28.65 1.75 -18.40
CA GLU A 73 -27.26 1.52 -18.05
C GLU A 73 -27.12 0.53 -16.87
N THR A 74 -25.97 -0.13 -16.76
CA THR A 74 -25.66 -1.00 -15.61
C THR A 74 -25.63 -0.19 -14.31
N LEU A 75 -26.34 -0.65 -13.29
CA LEU A 75 -26.39 0.01 -11.98
C LEU A 75 -25.05 -0.12 -11.23
N PHE A 76 -24.75 0.87 -10.41
CA PHE A 76 -23.65 0.73 -9.45
C PHE A 76 -24.02 -0.28 -8.36
N ALA A 77 -23.07 -1.14 -8.01
CA ALA A 77 -23.30 -2.22 -7.05
C ALA A 77 -23.30 -1.75 -5.59
N ASN A 78 -22.45 -0.75 -5.25
CA ASN A 78 -22.39 -0.20 -3.89
C ASN A 78 -21.90 1.27 -3.89
N PRO A 79 -22.21 2.04 -2.83
CA PRO A 79 -21.84 3.45 -2.73
C PRO A 79 -20.33 3.68 -2.70
N ARG A 80 -19.53 2.77 -2.11
CA ARG A 80 -18.08 2.91 -1.97
C ARG A 80 -17.38 2.87 -3.33
N ASN A 81 -17.69 1.87 -4.15
CA ASN A 81 -17.13 1.76 -5.49
C ASN A 81 -17.64 2.88 -6.40
N ALA A 82 -18.91 3.26 -6.27
CA ALA A 82 -19.49 4.40 -6.98
C ALA A 82 -18.77 5.72 -6.63
N ALA A 83 -18.43 5.94 -5.35
CA ALA A 83 -17.67 7.11 -4.91
C ALA A 83 -16.25 7.11 -5.51
N ALA A 84 -15.52 5.99 -5.39
CA ALA A 84 -14.16 5.85 -5.90
C ALA A 84 -14.07 6.06 -7.42
N GLY A 85 -14.96 5.41 -8.18
CA GLY A 85 -15.03 5.58 -9.63
C GLY A 85 -15.48 6.98 -10.06
N THR A 86 -16.36 7.62 -9.28
CA THR A 86 -16.78 9.00 -9.54
C THR A 86 -15.64 10.00 -9.33
N LEU A 87 -14.88 9.84 -8.23
CA LEU A 87 -13.78 10.76 -7.91
C LEU A 87 -12.70 10.80 -8.99
N LYS A 88 -12.52 9.72 -9.73
CA LYS A 88 -11.52 9.58 -10.80
C LYS A 88 -12.03 9.92 -12.21
N GLN A 89 -13.25 10.44 -12.36
CA GLN A 89 -13.78 10.87 -13.65
C GLN A 89 -12.97 12.05 -14.21
N GLN A 90 -12.75 12.06 -15.52
CA GLN A 90 -12.02 13.15 -16.19
C GLN A 90 -12.82 14.46 -16.18
N ALA A 91 -14.13 14.38 -16.36
CA ALA A 91 -15.01 15.55 -16.38
C ALA A 91 -15.51 15.89 -14.97
N SER A 92 -14.98 16.94 -14.35
CA SER A 92 -15.40 17.42 -13.03
C SER A 92 -16.89 17.81 -12.96
N SER A 93 -17.51 18.19 -14.08
CA SER A 93 -18.95 18.44 -14.17
C SER A 93 -19.80 17.18 -13.91
N VAL A 94 -19.31 16.00 -14.25
CA VAL A 94 -19.94 14.71 -13.91
C VAL A 94 -19.84 14.47 -12.41
N VAL A 95 -18.66 14.72 -11.82
CA VAL A 95 -18.43 14.58 -10.37
C VAL A 95 -19.36 15.50 -9.58
N ALA A 96 -19.48 16.75 -9.99
CA ALA A 96 -20.35 17.74 -9.36
C ALA A 96 -21.81 17.29 -9.25
N ARG A 97 -22.35 16.59 -10.25
CA ARG A 97 -23.74 16.11 -10.29
C ARG A 97 -23.99 14.90 -9.40
N ARG A 98 -22.93 14.11 -9.12
CA ARG A 98 -23.04 12.84 -8.40
C ARG A 98 -23.10 12.99 -6.86
N GLY A 99 -22.98 14.21 -6.33
CA GLY A 99 -23.26 14.51 -4.93
C GLY A 99 -22.35 13.76 -3.95
N LEU A 100 -21.03 13.71 -4.21
CA LEU A 100 -20.05 13.19 -3.26
C LEU A 100 -20.00 14.04 -1.99
N ASP A 101 -19.65 13.42 -0.88
CA ASP A 101 -19.44 14.01 0.42
C ASP A 101 -18.00 13.73 0.92
N CYS A 102 -17.48 14.57 1.81
CA CYS A 102 -16.15 14.40 2.39
C CYS A 102 -16.20 14.61 3.90
N THR A 103 -15.71 13.62 4.65
CA THR A 103 -15.57 13.72 6.11
C THR A 103 -14.09 13.65 6.46
N LEU A 104 -13.59 14.65 7.19
CA LEU A 104 -12.18 14.78 7.55
C LEU A 104 -11.96 14.26 8.96
N TYR A 105 -10.81 13.59 9.17
CA TYR A 105 -10.56 12.87 10.43
C TYR A 105 -9.14 13.04 10.97
N GLN A 106 -8.24 13.76 10.28
CA GLN A 106 -6.89 13.93 10.77
C GLN A 106 -6.17 15.09 10.10
N LEU A 107 -5.71 16.05 10.91
CA LEU A 107 -4.69 17.03 10.49
C LEU A 107 -3.30 16.38 10.50
N ALA A 108 -2.47 16.74 9.54
CA ALA A 108 -1.08 16.33 9.40
C ALA A 108 -0.23 17.55 9.01
N GLY A 109 0.96 17.66 9.61
CA GLY A 109 1.91 18.76 9.42
C GLY A 109 2.90 18.75 10.57
N ASP A 110 4.10 19.29 10.33
CA ASP A 110 5.18 19.26 11.32
C ASP A 110 4.96 20.28 12.45
N ASP A 111 4.38 21.44 12.14
CA ASP A 111 4.21 22.57 13.07
C ASP A 111 2.72 22.84 13.41
N LEU A 112 1.95 21.79 13.64
CA LEU A 112 0.56 21.96 14.06
C LEU A 112 0.51 22.50 15.51
N PRO A 113 -0.23 23.62 15.79
CA PRO A 113 -0.28 24.26 17.09
C PRO A 113 -1.18 23.52 18.10
N PHE A 114 -1.22 22.19 18.05
CA PHE A 114 -2.09 21.36 18.87
C PHE A 114 -1.31 20.31 19.65
N THR A 115 -1.74 20.05 20.87
CA THR A 115 -1.15 19.00 21.72
C THR A 115 -1.85 17.67 21.57
N ASN A 116 -3.09 17.67 21.08
CA ASN A 116 -3.91 16.47 20.99
C ASN A 116 -4.84 16.48 19.77
N HIS A 117 -5.28 15.29 19.42
CA HIS A 117 -6.11 15.03 18.23
C HIS A 117 -7.52 15.62 18.32
N TRP A 118 -8.13 15.58 19.50
CA TRP A 118 -9.47 16.13 19.69
C TRP A 118 -9.52 17.63 19.44
N GLU A 119 -8.58 18.35 20.04
CA GLU A 119 -8.43 19.78 19.84
C GLU A 119 -8.25 20.12 18.35
N SER A 120 -7.38 19.39 17.66
CA SER A 120 -7.17 19.59 16.22
C SER A 120 -8.45 19.37 15.39
N LEU A 121 -9.30 18.40 15.75
CA LEU A 121 -10.58 18.17 15.07
C LEU A 121 -11.60 19.26 15.37
N GLN A 122 -11.67 19.79 16.61
CA GLN A 122 -12.57 20.91 16.92
C GLN A 122 -12.17 22.15 16.13
N LYS A 123 -10.86 22.43 16.04
CA LYS A 123 -10.35 23.56 15.27
C LYS A 123 -10.61 23.40 13.77
N ALA A 124 -10.47 22.19 13.24
CA ALA A 124 -10.84 21.89 11.85
C ALA A 124 -12.33 22.21 11.57
N ARG A 125 -13.25 21.94 12.52
CA ARG A 125 -14.65 22.34 12.38
C ARG A 125 -14.83 23.86 12.32
N GLU A 126 -14.11 24.61 13.16
CA GLU A 126 -14.16 26.06 13.15
C GLU A 126 -13.68 26.64 11.82
N TRP A 127 -12.66 26.06 11.22
CA TRP A 127 -12.16 26.41 9.88
C TRP A 127 -13.13 26.05 8.75
N GLY A 128 -14.19 25.30 9.04
CA GLY A 128 -15.27 24.95 8.10
C GLY A 128 -15.18 23.55 7.52
N PHE A 129 -14.28 22.70 8.02
CA PHE A 129 -14.23 21.31 7.60
C PHE A 129 -15.38 20.50 8.20
N LYS A 130 -15.89 19.54 7.43
CA LYS A 130 -16.84 18.55 7.93
C LYS A 130 -16.05 17.45 8.66
N VAL A 131 -16.18 17.42 9.98
CA VAL A 131 -15.68 16.38 10.86
C VAL A 131 -16.86 15.58 11.39
N SER A 132 -16.71 14.26 11.53
CA SER A 132 -17.81 13.40 12.01
C SER A 132 -18.29 13.79 13.39
N ASP A 133 -19.61 13.92 13.56
CA ASP A 133 -20.25 14.17 14.86
C ASP A 133 -20.22 12.91 15.75
N ALA A 134 -19.98 11.74 15.17
CA ALA A 134 -19.77 10.49 15.89
C ALA A 134 -18.43 10.46 16.66
N ALA A 135 -17.46 11.34 16.34
CA ALA A 135 -16.18 11.38 17.03
C ALA A 135 -16.36 11.67 18.53
N ARG A 136 -15.70 10.87 19.39
CA ARG A 136 -15.84 10.94 20.85
C ARG A 136 -14.51 10.66 21.55
N ILE A 137 -14.27 11.32 22.69
CA ILE A 137 -13.19 10.96 23.61
C ILE A 137 -13.67 9.82 24.53
N CYS A 138 -12.89 8.74 24.60
CA CYS A 138 -13.03 7.67 25.57
C CYS A 138 -11.81 7.66 26.48
N ARG A 139 -12.02 7.48 27.79
CA ARG A 139 -10.97 7.51 28.81
C ARG A 139 -10.72 6.15 29.45
N THR A 140 -11.64 5.20 29.28
CA THR A 140 -11.56 3.85 29.81
C THR A 140 -11.93 2.82 28.73
N ALA A 141 -11.57 1.57 28.94
CA ALA A 141 -11.90 0.46 28.05
C ALA A 141 -13.43 0.29 27.93
N GLU A 142 -14.14 0.41 29.06
CA GLU A 142 -15.60 0.27 29.11
C GLU A 142 -16.30 1.35 28.26
N GLN A 143 -15.75 2.56 28.21
CA GLN A 143 -16.27 3.62 27.33
C GLN A 143 -16.02 3.32 25.85
N ILE A 144 -14.91 2.65 25.53
CA ILE A 144 -14.61 2.19 24.16
C ILE A 144 -15.59 1.10 23.76
N ASP A 145 -15.78 0.10 24.64
CA ASP A 145 -16.72 -1.01 24.39
C ASP A 145 -18.17 -0.51 24.22
N ALA A 146 -18.59 0.40 25.06
CA ALA A 146 -19.91 1.03 24.96
C ALA A 146 -20.07 1.85 23.65
N TYR A 147 -19.00 2.51 23.19
CA TYR A 147 -18.99 3.22 21.91
C TYR A 147 -19.08 2.27 20.73
N ILE A 148 -18.34 1.17 20.77
CA ILE A 148 -18.39 0.11 19.75
C ILE A 148 -19.79 -0.49 19.66
N ALA A 149 -20.37 -0.90 20.79
CA ALA A 149 -21.72 -1.48 20.85
C ALA A 149 -22.77 -0.51 20.31
N HIS A 150 -22.67 0.78 20.69
CA HIS A 150 -23.59 1.81 20.19
C HIS A 150 -23.55 1.92 18.65
N TRP A 151 -22.37 1.89 18.05
CA TRP A 151 -22.25 2.06 16.59
C TRP A 151 -22.40 0.75 15.81
N ASP A 152 -22.23 -0.41 16.43
CA ASP A 152 -22.57 -1.67 15.78
C ASP A 152 -24.06 -1.75 15.40
N GLU A 153 -24.92 -1.20 16.24
CA GLU A 153 -26.35 -1.07 15.97
C GLU A 153 -26.68 0.22 15.20
N GLY A 154 -26.17 1.36 15.68
CA GLY A 154 -26.54 2.70 15.20
C GLY A 154 -26.04 3.02 13.78
N ARG A 155 -25.05 2.31 13.28
CA ARG A 155 -24.46 2.56 11.95
C ARG A 155 -25.47 2.46 10.79
N HIS A 156 -26.51 1.65 10.95
CA HIS A 156 -27.55 1.49 9.92
C HIS A 156 -28.44 2.75 9.74
N ALA A 157 -28.42 3.66 10.70
CA ALA A 157 -29.12 4.95 10.60
C ALA A 157 -28.25 6.05 9.98
N LEU A 158 -26.95 5.79 9.72
CA LEU A 158 -26.09 6.76 9.06
C LEU A 158 -26.46 6.91 7.58
N PRO A 159 -26.30 8.11 7.00
CA PRO A 159 -26.62 8.36 5.59
C PRO A 159 -25.58 7.76 4.62
N PHE A 160 -24.59 7.02 5.09
CA PHE A 160 -23.53 6.38 4.32
C PHE A 160 -23.09 5.07 4.98
N PRO A 161 -22.54 4.13 4.21
CA PRO A 161 -22.07 2.84 4.75
C PRO A 161 -20.86 3.03 5.67
N THR A 162 -20.85 2.30 6.80
CA THR A 162 -19.78 2.30 7.79
C THR A 162 -19.46 0.87 8.22
N ASP A 163 -18.20 0.48 8.15
CA ASP A 163 -17.73 -0.88 8.40
C ASP A 163 -17.00 -1.07 9.74
N GLY A 164 -16.81 0.00 10.49
CA GLY A 164 -16.12 -0.04 11.76
C GLY A 164 -15.81 1.33 12.34
N VAL A 165 -15.02 1.32 13.40
CA VAL A 165 -14.54 2.52 14.09
C VAL A 165 -13.02 2.50 14.18
N VAL A 166 -12.39 3.67 14.29
CA VAL A 166 -10.95 3.79 14.48
C VAL A 166 -10.66 4.41 15.85
N ILE A 167 -9.99 3.64 16.69
CA ILE A 167 -9.56 4.03 18.02
C ILE A 167 -8.16 4.62 17.89
N LYS A 168 -7.95 5.84 18.37
CA LYS A 168 -6.68 6.56 18.26
C LYS A 168 -6.25 7.10 19.62
N VAL A 169 -4.97 7.01 19.93
CA VAL A 169 -4.39 7.72 21.08
C VAL A 169 -4.57 9.22 20.86
N ASN A 170 -5.12 9.95 21.84
CA ASN A 170 -5.45 11.37 21.67
C ASN A 170 -4.21 12.28 21.73
N ASP A 171 -3.29 12.04 22.67
CA ASP A 171 -2.10 12.83 22.92
C ASP A 171 -1.04 12.64 21.83
N PHE A 172 -0.55 13.75 21.23
CA PHE A 172 0.44 13.70 20.16
C PHE A 172 1.85 13.36 20.66
N ALA A 173 2.20 13.69 21.90
CA ALA A 173 3.50 13.30 22.46
C ALA A 173 3.56 11.79 22.66
N VAL A 174 2.48 11.18 23.15
CA VAL A 174 2.37 9.72 23.26
C VAL A 174 2.39 9.04 21.89
N ARG A 175 1.76 9.62 20.87
CA ARG A 175 1.85 9.08 19.48
C ARG A 175 3.27 9.04 18.96
N ARG A 176 4.06 10.10 19.21
CA ARG A 176 5.48 10.13 18.82
C ARG A 176 6.30 9.05 19.53
N GLN A 177 6.02 8.80 20.82
CA GLN A 177 6.69 7.73 21.58
C GLN A 177 6.33 6.33 21.06
N LEU A 178 5.07 6.08 20.72
CA LEU A 178 4.61 4.79 20.17
C LEU A 178 5.14 4.55 18.76
N GLY A 179 5.25 5.59 17.95
CA GLY A 179 5.79 5.55 16.60
C GLY A 179 4.94 4.71 15.64
N PHE A 180 5.63 4.16 14.63
CA PHE A 180 5.04 3.42 13.52
C PHE A 180 5.65 2.03 13.40
N THR A 181 4.93 1.12 12.78
CA THR A 181 5.51 -0.05 12.11
C THR A 181 5.85 0.33 10.67
N ALA A 182 6.48 -0.58 9.91
CA ALA A 182 6.71 -0.36 8.48
C ALA A 182 5.44 -0.04 7.67
N LYS A 183 4.25 -0.39 8.17
CA LYS A 183 2.97 -0.25 7.42
C LYS A 183 1.89 0.55 8.11
N ALA A 184 1.96 0.74 9.42
CA ALA A 184 0.86 1.32 10.19
C ALA A 184 1.34 2.04 11.45
N PRO A 185 0.58 3.05 11.93
CA PRO A 185 0.84 3.68 13.23
C PRO A 185 0.55 2.69 14.37
N LYS A 186 1.40 2.69 15.40
CA LYS A 186 1.17 1.90 16.63
C LYS A 186 0.14 2.53 17.57
N TRP A 187 -0.22 3.78 17.34
CA TRP A 187 -1.14 4.57 18.14
C TRP A 187 -2.59 4.59 17.61
N ALA A 188 -2.90 3.78 16.58
CA ALA A 188 -4.24 3.67 16.03
C ALA A 188 -4.59 2.20 15.75
N VAL A 189 -5.84 1.82 16.07
CA VAL A 189 -6.40 0.49 15.84
C VAL A 189 -7.76 0.64 15.17
N ALA A 190 -7.97 -0.07 14.07
CA ALA A 190 -9.28 -0.19 13.45
C ALA A 190 -10.03 -1.38 14.04
N TYR A 191 -11.24 -1.13 14.54
CA TYR A 191 -12.20 -2.15 14.92
C TYR A 191 -13.26 -2.28 13.83
N LYS A 192 -13.37 -3.47 13.25
CA LYS A 192 -14.38 -3.79 12.23
C LYS A 192 -15.60 -4.41 12.91
N PHE A 193 -16.79 -3.90 12.57
CA PHE A 193 -18.04 -4.50 13.02
C PHE A 193 -18.19 -5.91 12.44
N LYS A 194 -19.08 -6.69 13.06
CA LYS A 194 -19.45 -7.99 12.50
C LYS A 194 -19.94 -7.81 11.07
N ALA A 195 -19.37 -8.60 10.15
CA ALA A 195 -19.83 -8.62 8.78
C ALA A 195 -21.23 -9.23 8.69
N GLU A 196 -22.04 -8.73 7.78
CA GLU A 196 -23.29 -9.37 7.43
C GLU A 196 -23.03 -10.77 6.89
N GLN A 197 -23.90 -11.71 7.23
CA GLN A 197 -23.87 -13.08 6.72
C GLN A 197 -25.11 -13.35 5.87
N ALA A 198 -24.92 -14.07 4.78
CA ALA A 198 -26.00 -14.59 3.96
C ALA A 198 -25.93 -16.12 3.97
N LEU A 199 -27.10 -16.75 3.95
CA LEU A 199 -27.23 -18.20 3.82
C LEU A 199 -27.50 -18.53 2.35
N THR A 200 -26.71 -19.45 1.77
CA THR A 200 -26.87 -19.87 0.37
C THR A 200 -26.40 -21.31 0.18
N ARG A 201 -26.84 -21.93 -0.91
CA ARG A 201 -26.49 -23.31 -1.23
C ARG A 201 -25.09 -23.40 -1.84
N LEU A 202 -24.32 -24.39 -1.39
CA LEU A 202 -23.04 -24.79 -1.97
C LEU A 202 -23.27 -25.76 -3.12
N ASP A 203 -22.99 -25.32 -4.35
CA ASP A 203 -23.16 -26.16 -5.55
C ASP A 203 -21.95 -27.08 -5.78
N SER A 204 -20.74 -26.54 -5.70
CA SER A 204 -19.49 -27.29 -5.93
C SER A 204 -18.28 -26.59 -5.29
N VAL A 205 -17.15 -27.29 -5.25
CA VAL A 205 -15.85 -26.71 -4.88
C VAL A 205 -14.90 -26.81 -6.06
N SER A 206 -14.30 -25.70 -6.44
CA SER A 206 -13.21 -25.61 -7.41
C SER A 206 -11.90 -25.26 -6.72
N PHE A 207 -10.76 -25.54 -7.36
CA PHE A 207 -9.45 -25.27 -6.79
C PHE A 207 -8.69 -24.31 -7.70
N GLN A 208 -8.19 -23.24 -7.13
CA GLN A 208 -7.41 -22.23 -7.86
C GLN A 208 -5.93 -22.34 -7.49
N VAL A 209 -5.08 -22.16 -8.49
CA VAL A 209 -3.62 -22.13 -8.32
C VAL A 209 -3.16 -20.67 -8.28
N GLY A 210 -2.58 -20.26 -7.18
CA GLY A 210 -2.02 -18.92 -7.05
C GLY A 210 -0.60 -18.81 -7.64
N ARG A 211 -0.10 -17.60 -7.74
CA ARG A 211 1.24 -17.25 -8.25
C ARG A 211 2.40 -18.06 -7.63
N THR A 212 2.28 -18.42 -6.37
CA THR A 212 3.30 -19.22 -5.65
C THR A 212 3.01 -20.71 -5.66
N GLY A 213 2.11 -21.18 -6.52
CA GLY A 213 1.65 -22.56 -6.54
C GLY A 213 0.65 -22.92 -5.44
N ALA A 214 0.31 -21.99 -4.54
CA ALA A 214 -0.63 -22.24 -3.45
C ALA A 214 -2.02 -22.60 -4.00
N ILE A 215 -2.56 -23.73 -3.56
CA ILE A 215 -3.89 -24.20 -3.91
C ILE A 215 -4.91 -23.62 -2.94
N THR A 216 -5.89 -22.91 -3.49
CA THR A 216 -6.99 -22.33 -2.72
C THR A 216 -8.31 -22.95 -3.15
N PRO A 217 -9.02 -23.67 -2.27
CA PRO A 217 -10.36 -24.17 -2.55
C PRO A 217 -11.37 -23.01 -2.53
N VAL A 218 -12.26 -22.99 -3.51
CA VAL A 218 -13.28 -21.97 -3.71
C VAL A 218 -14.64 -22.63 -3.82
N ALA A 219 -15.55 -22.25 -2.95
CA ALA A 219 -16.95 -22.63 -2.98
C ALA A 219 -17.65 -21.90 -4.13
N ASN A 220 -18.29 -22.62 -5.03
CA ASN A 220 -19.21 -22.10 -6.03
C ASN A 220 -20.63 -22.19 -5.44
N LEU A 221 -21.34 -21.08 -5.44
CA LEU A 221 -22.55 -20.86 -4.66
C LEU A 221 -23.74 -20.50 -5.55
N GLU A 222 -24.92 -20.89 -5.13
CA GLU A 222 -26.12 -20.25 -5.63
C GLU A 222 -26.03 -18.74 -5.37
N PRO A 223 -26.32 -17.90 -6.39
CA PRO A 223 -26.11 -16.46 -6.24
C PRO A 223 -26.91 -15.85 -5.09
N VAL A 224 -26.26 -15.14 -4.19
CA VAL A 224 -26.87 -14.49 -3.03
C VAL A 224 -26.45 -13.03 -2.92
N LEU A 225 -27.40 -12.17 -2.57
CA LEU A 225 -27.11 -10.76 -2.30
C LEU A 225 -26.47 -10.62 -0.91
N LEU A 226 -25.29 -10.01 -0.85
CA LEU A 226 -24.57 -9.76 0.40
C LEU A 226 -23.82 -8.42 0.34
N ALA A 227 -24.10 -7.52 1.26
CA ALA A 227 -23.53 -6.18 1.33
C ALA A 227 -23.54 -5.47 -0.04
N GLY A 228 -24.72 -5.43 -0.68
CA GLY A 228 -24.96 -4.71 -1.94
C GLY A 228 -24.36 -5.34 -3.20
N THR A 229 -23.77 -6.54 -3.14
CA THR A 229 -23.28 -7.26 -4.33
C THR A 229 -23.75 -8.71 -4.38
N THR A 230 -23.90 -9.26 -5.58
CA THR A 230 -24.26 -10.67 -5.77
C THR A 230 -23.01 -11.53 -5.64
N VAL A 231 -22.95 -12.35 -4.60
CA VAL A 231 -21.87 -13.31 -4.36
C VAL A 231 -22.21 -14.64 -5.01
N ARG A 232 -21.29 -15.19 -5.80
CA ARG A 232 -21.37 -16.49 -6.48
C ARG A 232 -20.24 -17.43 -6.09
N ARG A 233 -19.17 -16.88 -5.50
CA ARG A 233 -17.96 -17.62 -5.13
C ARG A 233 -17.44 -17.12 -3.79
N ALA A 234 -16.96 -18.05 -2.94
CA ALA A 234 -16.37 -17.71 -1.65
C ALA A 234 -15.16 -18.60 -1.36
N THR A 235 -14.13 -18.04 -0.70
CA THR A 235 -12.96 -18.84 -0.36
C THR A 235 -13.24 -19.80 0.79
N LEU A 236 -12.63 -20.98 0.70
CA LEU A 236 -12.54 -21.98 1.77
C LEU A 236 -11.12 -22.03 2.39
N HIS A 237 -10.28 -21.07 2.02
CA HIS A 237 -8.92 -20.86 2.52
C HIS A 237 -7.95 -22.00 2.22
N ASN A 238 -8.15 -23.20 2.77
CA ASN A 238 -7.26 -24.36 2.66
C ASN A 238 -7.97 -25.67 3.04
N ALA A 239 -7.28 -26.80 2.93
CA ALA A 239 -7.80 -28.12 3.26
C ALA A 239 -8.25 -28.28 4.71
N GLU A 240 -7.52 -27.68 5.66
CA GLU A 240 -7.86 -27.76 7.09
C GLU A 240 -9.20 -27.06 7.38
N GLN A 241 -9.41 -25.89 6.77
CA GLN A 241 -10.67 -25.18 6.92
C GLN A 241 -11.85 -25.93 6.28
N MET A 242 -11.64 -26.59 5.13
CA MET A 242 -12.67 -27.45 4.52
C MET A 242 -13.03 -28.62 5.45
N ALA A 243 -12.03 -29.28 6.02
CA ALA A 243 -12.22 -30.39 6.95
C ALA A 243 -12.90 -29.94 8.26
N LEU A 244 -12.50 -28.77 8.81
CA LEU A 244 -13.09 -28.20 10.02
C LEU A 244 -14.59 -27.90 9.83
N LEU A 245 -14.98 -27.41 8.65
CA LEU A 245 -16.37 -27.10 8.33
C LEU A 245 -17.17 -28.34 7.90
N ASP A 246 -16.52 -29.49 7.66
CA ASP A 246 -17.12 -30.70 7.10
C ASP A 246 -18.01 -30.38 5.88
N ILE A 247 -17.46 -29.60 4.93
CA ILE A 247 -18.17 -29.10 3.75
C ILE A 247 -18.59 -30.24 2.84
N ARG A 248 -19.88 -30.22 2.43
CA ARG A 248 -20.46 -31.23 1.52
C ARG A 248 -21.26 -30.59 0.39
N PRO A 249 -21.39 -31.25 -0.77
CA PRO A 249 -22.24 -30.77 -1.85
C PRO A 249 -23.68 -30.61 -1.40
N GLY A 250 -24.30 -29.49 -1.77
CA GLY A 250 -25.68 -29.18 -1.42
C GLY A 250 -25.89 -28.61 -0.03
N ASP A 251 -24.83 -28.44 0.77
CA ASP A 251 -24.94 -27.77 2.07
C ASP A 251 -25.45 -26.33 1.93
N MET A 252 -26.26 -25.91 2.90
CA MET A 252 -26.56 -24.51 3.11
C MET A 252 -25.41 -23.90 3.94
N VAL A 253 -24.73 -22.90 3.38
CA VAL A 253 -23.52 -22.32 3.97
C VAL A 253 -23.69 -20.85 4.29
N TYR A 254 -23.10 -20.43 5.41
CA TYR A 254 -23.01 -19.03 5.79
C TYR A 254 -21.83 -18.38 5.09
N VAL A 255 -22.10 -17.31 4.36
CA VAL A 255 -21.12 -16.53 3.62
C VAL A 255 -21.02 -15.14 4.25
N GLU A 256 -19.81 -14.66 4.50
CA GLU A 256 -19.54 -13.28 4.86
C GLU A 256 -18.44 -12.69 4.01
N LYS A 257 -18.37 -11.35 3.91
CA LYS A 257 -17.25 -10.67 3.26
C LYS A 257 -16.21 -10.24 4.29
N GLY A 258 -15.04 -10.86 4.26
CA GLY A 258 -13.89 -10.44 5.04
C GLY A 258 -13.44 -9.04 4.62
N GLY A 259 -13.49 -8.07 5.58
CA GLY A 259 -13.19 -6.67 5.29
C GLY A 259 -14.10 -6.03 4.24
N GLU A 260 -15.33 -6.56 4.09
CA GLU A 260 -16.35 -6.16 3.11
C GLU A 260 -15.97 -6.39 1.63
N ILE A 261 -14.90 -7.11 1.36
CA ILE A 261 -14.38 -7.31 -0.01
C ILE A 261 -14.41 -8.78 -0.41
N ILE A 262 -13.71 -9.66 0.33
CA ILE A 262 -13.49 -11.05 -0.08
C ILE A 262 -14.53 -11.98 0.59
N PRO A 263 -15.41 -12.64 -0.20
CA PRO A 263 -16.35 -13.61 0.35
C PRO A 263 -15.62 -14.84 0.89
N LYS A 264 -16.00 -15.29 2.08
CA LYS A 264 -15.52 -16.53 2.70
C LYS A 264 -16.67 -17.32 3.32
N ILE A 265 -16.52 -18.63 3.40
CA ILE A 265 -17.44 -19.49 4.13
C ILE A 265 -17.06 -19.51 5.60
N THR A 266 -18.04 -19.25 6.47
CA THR A 266 -17.84 -19.20 7.93
C THR A 266 -18.49 -20.34 8.69
N GLY A 267 -19.48 -21.03 8.08
CA GLY A 267 -20.20 -22.11 8.70
C GLY A 267 -21.12 -22.85 7.74
N VAL A 268 -21.70 -23.94 8.25
CA VAL A 268 -22.68 -24.78 7.55
C VAL A 268 -23.92 -24.87 8.42
N ASP A 269 -25.10 -24.74 7.81
CA ASP A 269 -26.37 -25.06 8.48
C ASP A 269 -26.65 -26.57 8.38
N LEU A 270 -26.24 -27.28 9.42
CA LEU A 270 -26.40 -28.74 9.48
C LEU A 270 -27.86 -29.20 9.49
N SER A 271 -28.81 -28.32 9.84
CA SER A 271 -30.24 -28.66 9.87
C SER A 271 -30.83 -28.88 8.48
N GLN A 272 -30.19 -28.29 7.46
CA GLN A 272 -30.59 -28.35 6.06
C GLN A 272 -29.66 -29.24 5.22
N ARG A 273 -28.76 -30.00 5.84
CA ARG A 273 -27.80 -30.87 5.12
C ARG A 273 -28.49 -32.03 4.44
N PRO A 274 -28.21 -32.29 3.15
CA PRO A 274 -28.70 -33.48 2.47
C PRO A 274 -28.21 -34.79 3.14
N ALA A 275 -29.10 -35.73 3.40
CA ALA A 275 -28.80 -36.95 4.15
C ALA A 275 -27.71 -37.82 3.48
N ASP A 276 -27.68 -37.84 2.14
CA ASP A 276 -26.76 -38.68 1.35
C ASP A 276 -25.44 -37.97 0.99
N SER A 277 -25.22 -36.73 1.48
CA SER A 277 -24.05 -35.93 1.12
C SER A 277 -22.78 -36.52 1.74
N LYS A 278 -21.68 -36.52 0.96
CA LYS A 278 -20.35 -36.94 1.41
C LYS A 278 -19.42 -35.74 1.46
N PRO A 279 -18.44 -35.70 2.40
CA PRO A 279 -17.44 -34.66 2.44
C PRO A 279 -16.70 -34.52 1.10
N PHE A 280 -16.31 -33.30 0.75
CA PHE A 280 -15.40 -33.08 -0.38
C PHE A 280 -14.01 -33.64 -0.05
N GLU A 281 -13.47 -34.43 -0.98
CA GLU A 281 -12.07 -34.84 -0.92
C GLU A 281 -11.17 -33.72 -1.47
N TYR A 282 -10.07 -33.46 -0.77
CA TYR A 282 -9.09 -32.49 -1.26
C TYR A 282 -8.26 -33.11 -2.39
N ILE A 283 -7.94 -32.31 -3.41
CA ILE A 283 -7.18 -32.77 -4.56
C ILE A 283 -5.73 -33.12 -4.20
N THR A 284 -5.16 -34.11 -4.86
CA THR A 284 -3.76 -34.56 -4.68
C THR A 284 -2.85 -34.12 -5.83
N VAL A 285 -3.44 -33.67 -6.94
CA VAL A 285 -2.71 -33.18 -8.11
C VAL A 285 -3.17 -31.78 -8.49
N CYS A 286 -2.29 -31.02 -9.10
CA CYS A 286 -2.58 -29.66 -9.57
C CYS A 286 -3.69 -29.69 -10.64
N PRO A 287 -4.77 -28.90 -10.50
CA PRO A 287 -5.87 -28.90 -11.47
C PRO A 287 -5.46 -28.34 -12.83
N GLU A 288 -4.36 -27.58 -12.91
CA GLU A 288 -3.91 -26.91 -14.14
C GLU A 288 -2.83 -27.70 -14.91
N CYS A 289 -1.87 -28.30 -14.20
CA CYS A 289 -0.74 -28.97 -14.85
C CYS A 289 -0.56 -30.45 -14.47
N GLY A 290 -1.46 -31.03 -13.63
CA GLY A 290 -1.43 -32.44 -13.24
C GLY A 290 -0.30 -32.84 -12.30
N THR A 291 0.61 -31.92 -11.92
CA THR A 291 1.74 -32.23 -11.04
C THR A 291 1.25 -32.58 -9.63
N PRO A 292 1.79 -33.64 -8.97
CA PRO A 292 1.47 -33.96 -7.59
C PRO A 292 1.71 -32.76 -6.66
N LEU A 293 0.74 -32.51 -5.77
CA LEU A 293 0.81 -31.42 -4.81
C LEU A 293 1.73 -31.78 -3.65
N VAL A 294 2.42 -30.78 -3.13
CA VAL A 294 3.24 -30.89 -1.93
C VAL A 294 2.67 -30.05 -0.79
N ARG A 295 2.90 -30.48 0.43
CA ARG A 295 2.59 -29.70 1.63
C ARG A 295 3.86 -29.55 2.44
N TYR A 296 4.28 -28.32 2.67
CA TYR A 296 5.47 -28.04 3.48
C TYR A 296 5.12 -28.14 4.97
N GLU A 297 6.10 -28.57 5.78
CA GLU A 297 5.95 -28.66 7.22
C GLU A 297 5.61 -27.29 7.83
N GLY A 298 4.63 -27.28 8.74
CA GLY A 298 4.14 -26.03 9.36
C GLY A 298 3.28 -25.13 8.47
N GLU A 299 2.91 -25.58 7.25
CA GLU A 299 2.01 -24.83 6.37
C GLU A 299 0.65 -25.48 6.18
N ALA A 300 -0.39 -24.64 6.24
CA ALA A 300 -1.78 -25.09 6.08
C ALA A 300 -2.19 -25.34 4.63
N LYS A 301 -1.40 -24.84 3.65
CA LYS A 301 -1.72 -24.91 2.22
C LYS A 301 -0.97 -26.04 1.52
N HIS A 302 -1.59 -26.57 0.48
CA HIS A 302 -0.93 -27.43 -0.52
C HIS A 302 -0.41 -26.56 -1.66
N TYR A 303 0.65 -27.00 -2.31
CA TYR A 303 1.33 -26.25 -3.37
C TYR A 303 1.60 -27.13 -4.58
N CYS A 304 1.46 -26.55 -5.77
CA CYS A 304 2.00 -27.10 -6.99
C CYS A 304 3.49 -26.71 -7.10
N PRO A 305 4.44 -27.66 -7.05
CA PRO A 305 5.86 -27.35 -7.12
C PRO A 305 6.36 -26.99 -8.52
N ASN A 306 5.54 -27.17 -9.56
CA ASN A 306 5.91 -26.91 -10.96
C ASN A 306 5.92 -25.42 -11.29
N GLN A 307 6.90 -24.69 -10.79
CA GLN A 307 6.98 -23.23 -10.95
C GLN A 307 7.21 -22.82 -12.42
N GLY A 308 8.02 -23.55 -13.16
CA GLY A 308 8.38 -23.22 -14.55
C GLY A 308 7.38 -23.70 -15.61
N GLY A 309 6.45 -24.62 -15.27
CA GLY A 309 5.55 -25.25 -16.23
C GLY A 309 4.06 -25.15 -15.90
N CYS A 310 3.69 -24.52 -14.78
CA CYS A 310 2.29 -24.36 -14.41
C CYS A 310 1.77 -22.99 -14.88
N PRO A 311 0.80 -22.95 -15.83
CA PRO A 311 0.35 -21.70 -16.45
C PRO A 311 -0.04 -20.59 -15.46
N PRO A 312 -0.89 -20.81 -14.43
CA PRO A 312 -1.25 -19.76 -13.48
C PRO A 312 -0.06 -19.22 -12.66
N GLN A 313 0.97 -20.05 -12.44
CA GLN A 313 2.17 -19.59 -11.75
C GLN A 313 3.03 -18.69 -12.63
N ILE A 314 3.17 -19.04 -13.92
CA ILE A 314 3.90 -18.24 -14.91
C ILE A 314 3.21 -16.89 -15.09
N VAL A 315 1.93 -16.91 -15.46
CA VAL A 315 1.12 -15.70 -15.66
C VAL A 315 1.10 -14.84 -14.39
N GLY A 316 0.86 -15.45 -13.24
CA GLY A 316 0.81 -14.73 -11.96
C GLY A 316 2.15 -14.09 -11.56
N ARG A 317 3.31 -14.67 -11.94
CA ARG A 317 4.62 -14.04 -11.73
C ARG A 317 4.84 -12.85 -12.64
N ILE A 318 4.43 -12.95 -13.92
CA ILE A 318 4.49 -11.83 -14.86
C ILE A 318 3.58 -10.69 -14.39
N ILE A 319 2.33 -10.99 -13.98
CA ILE A 319 1.41 -10.01 -13.39
C ILE A 319 2.01 -9.34 -12.16
N HIS A 320 2.67 -10.11 -11.28
CA HIS A 320 3.35 -9.54 -10.11
C HIS A 320 4.48 -8.59 -10.51
N PHE A 321 5.27 -8.98 -11.49
CA PHE A 321 6.43 -8.23 -11.96
C PHE A 321 6.04 -6.87 -12.58
N ILE A 322 4.97 -6.82 -13.38
CA ILE A 322 4.52 -5.58 -14.04
C ILE A 322 3.83 -4.59 -13.10
N ARG A 323 3.42 -5.01 -11.90
CA ARG A 323 2.64 -4.16 -10.97
C ARG A 323 3.35 -2.86 -10.62
N ARG A 324 2.54 -1.83 -10.28
CA ARG A 324 2.99 -0.49 -9.86
C ARG A 324 4.08 -0.50 -8.79
N LYS A 325 4.01 -1.41 -7.81
CA LYS A 325 5.00 -1.55 -6.73
C LYS A 325 6.27 -2.31 -7.12
N ALA A 326 6.26 -2.99 -8.25
CA ALA A 326 7.41 -3.68 -8.84
C ALA A 326 7.96 -2.86 -10.02
N MET A 327 7.82 -3.33 -11.24
CA MET A 327 8.40 -2.66 -12.42
C MET A 327 7.55 -1.52 -12.98
N ASP A 328 6.28 -1.36 -12.56
CA ASP A 328 5.37 -0.28 -12.95
C ASP A 328 5.18 -0.18 -14.47
N ILE A 329 4.90 -1.30 -15.08
CA ILE A 329 4.70 -1.36 -16.53
C ILE A 329 3.24 -1.04 -16.83
N GLU A 330 2.99 0.19 -17.27
CA GLU A 330 1.65 0.66 -17.63
C GLU A 330 1.16 0.06 -18.96
N GLY A 331 -0.16 -0.11 -19.05
CA GLY A 331 -0.82 -0.64 -20.24
C GLY A 331 -0.86 -2.17 -20.34
N LEU A 332 -0.13 -2.90 -19.49
CA LEU A 332 -0.24 -4.35 -19.31
C LEU A 332 -1.15 -4.65 -18.13
N GLY A 333 -2.39 -5.10 -18.41
CA GLY A 333 -3.30 -5.66 -17.42
C GLY A 333 -3.20 -7.19 -17.34
N GLU A 334 -3.91 -7.81 -16.37
CA GLU A 334 -3.94 -9.26 -16.21
C GLU A 334 -4.41 -9.96 -17.49
N GLU A 335 -5.52 -9.49 -18.11
CA GLU A 335 -6.03 -10.03 -19.37
C GLU A 335 -5.01 -9.96 -20.52
N THR A 336 -4.23 -8.88 -20.58
CA THR A 336 -3.21 -8.73 -21.62
C THR A 336 -2.05 -9.70 -21.39
N VAL A 337 -1.63 -9.91 -20.15
CA VAL A 337 -0.58 -10.90 -19.82
C VAL A 337 -1.03 -12.32 -20.14
N GLU A 338 -2.28 -12.67 -19.79
CA GLU A 338 -2.88 -13.96 -20.19
C GLU A 338 -2.87 -14.14 -21.70
N LEU A 339 -3.30 -13.13 -22.45
CA LEU A 339 -3.29 -13.14 -23.90
C LEU A 339 -1.88 -13.31 -24.51
N LEU A 340 -0.88 -12.62 -23.93
CA LEU A 340 0.53 -12.78 -24.34
C LEU A 340 1.03 -14.20 -24.10
N TYR A 341 0.71 -14.78 -22.95
CA TYR A 341 1.07 -16.17 -22.62
C TYR A 341 0.40 -17.18 -23.54
N GLU A 342 -0.90 -17.05 -23.77
CA GLU A 342 -1.69 -17.93 -24.67
C GLU A 342 -1.18 -17.91 -26.10
N ASN A 343 -0.66 -16.76 -26.58
CA ASN A 343 -0.06 -16.64 -27.90
C ASN A 343 1.44 -16.99 -27.94
N GLY A 344 2.01 -17.49 -26.83
CA GLY A 344 3.39 -17.94 -26.77
C GLY A 344 4.43 -16.80 -26.86
N LEU A 345 4.00 -15.56 -26.59
CA LEU A 345 4.87 -14.38 -26.64
C LEU A 345 5.67 -14.18 -25.36
N VAL A 346 5.17 -14.67 -24.23
CA VAL A 346 5.85 -14.60 -22.93
C VAL A 346 5.70 -15.90 -22.15
N HIS A 347 6.79 -16.38 -21.53
CA HIS A 347 6.86 -17.55 -20.66
C HIS A 347 7.53 -17.24 -19.32
N ASP A 348 8.25 -16.13 -19.24
CA ASP A 348 8.83 -15.59 -18.02
C ASP A 348 8.88 -14.05 -18.07
N VAL A 349 9.31 -13.44 -16.97
CA VAL A 349 9.36 -11.98 -16.85
C VAL A 349 10.41 -11.32 -17.77
N ALA A 350 11.44 -12.03 -18.19
CA ALA A 350 12.48 -11.50 -19.06
C ALA A 350 12.00 -11.39 -20.52
N ASP A 351 11.06 -12.25 -20.95
CA ASP A 351 10.46 -12.19 -22.29
C ASP A 351 9.78 -10.85 -22.57
N LEU A 352 9.32 -10.13 -21.53
CA LEU A 352 8.72 -8.80 -21.67
C LEU A 352 9.66 -7.82 -22.39
N TYR A 353 10.96 -7.92 -22.16
CA TYR A 353 11.97 -7.02 -22.73
C TYR A 353 12.35 -7.38 -24.16
N ASP A 354 11.96 -8.56 -24.65
CA ASP A 354 12.14 -9.02 -26.03
C ASP A 354 10.93 -8.67 -26.92
N LEU A 355 9.80 -8.20 -26.36
CA LEU A 355 8.58 -7.88 -27.08
C LEU A 355 8.76 -6.71 -28.07
N LYS A 356 8.07 -6.82 -29.21
CA LYS A 356 8.05 -5.80 -30.26
C LYS A 356 6.63 -5.26 -30.46
N ALA A 357 6.49 -3.97 -30.74
CA ALA A 357 5.19 -3.32 -30.93
C ALA A 357 4.32 -4.02 -31.99
N GLY A 358 4.90 -4.48 -33.09
CA GLY A 358 4.17 -5.21 -34.14
C GLY A 358 3.49 -6.49 -33.64
N GLN A 359 4.15 -7.26 -32.76
CA GLN A 359 3.57 -8.47 -32.17
C GLN A 359 2.36 -8.14 -31.28
N LEU A 360 2.43 -7.04 -30.54
CA LEU A 360 1.33 -6.59 -29.67
C LEU A 360 0.15 -6.05 -30.49
N ALA A 361 0.43 -5.31 -31.58
CA ALA A 361 -0.61 -4.73 -32.43
C ALA A 361 -1.46 -5.76 -33.18
N GLU A 362 -0.94 -7.00 -33.35
CA GLU A 362 -1.67 -8.13 -33.95
C GLU A 362 -2.65 -8.79 -32.97
N LEU A 363 -2.52 -8.52 -31.66
CA LEU A 363 -3.37 -9.12 -30.63
C LEU A 363 -4.75 -8.44 -30.59
N PRO A 364 -5.83 -9.21 -30.29
CA PRO A 364 -7.17 -8.66 -30.11
C PRO A 364 -7.20 -7.52 -29.05
N ARG A 365 -7.93 -6.47 -29.34
CA ARG A 365 -8.11 -5.30 -28.46
C ARG A 365 -6.86 -4.42 -28.25
N LEU A 366 -5.72 -4.72 -28.87
CA LEU A 366 -4.53 -3.92 -28.85
C LEU A 366 -4.33 -3.25 -30.22
N GLY A 367 -4.37 -1.93 -30.28
CA GLY A 367 -4.04 -1.16 -31.49
C GLY A 367 -2.57 -0.67 -31.43
N GLU A 368 -2.05 -0.16 -32.55
CA GLU A 368 -0.66 0.32 -32.68
C GLU A 368 -0.27 1.29 -31.56
N LYS A 369 -1.12 2.30 -31.26
CA LYS A 369 -0.85 3.28 -30.20
C LYS A 369 -0.72 2.64 -28.82
N SER A 370 -1.57 1.65 -28.49
CA SER A 370 -1.50 0.92 -27.23
C SER A 370 -0.24 0.05 -27.16
N ALA A 371 0.09 -0.63 -28.24
CA ALA A 371 1.30 -1.43 -28.38
C ALA A 371 2.57 -0.58 -28.17
N ASP A 372 2.65 0.59 -28.82
CA ASP A 372 3.78 1.52 -28.63
C ASP A 372 3.90 2.03 -27.20
N ASN A 373 2.78 2.33 -26.54
CA ASN A 373 2.77 2.79 -25.16
C ASN A 373 3.28 1.68 -24.22
N ILE A 374 2.84 0.45 -24.40
CA ILE A 374 3.30 -0.71 -23.62
C ILE A 374 4.82 -0.89 -23.79
N ILE A 375 5.33 -0.92 -25.03
CA ILE A 375 6.77 -1.06 -25.29
C ILE A 375 7.57 0.10 -24.68
N ARG A 376 7.04 1.33 -24.74
CA ARG A 376 7.68 2.48 -24.08
C ARG A 376 7.73 2.30 -22.58
N SER A 377 6.65 1.82 -21.96
CA SER A 377 6.58 1.56 -20.51
C SER A 377 7.55 0.44 -20.11
N ILE A 378 7.62 -0.66 -20.86
CA ILE A 378 8.61 -1.73 -20.62
C ILE A 378 10.04 -1.18 -20.68
N ARG A 379 10.37 -0.39 -21.71
CA ARG A 379 11.70 0.22 -21.83
C ARG A 379 12.01 1.21 -20.70
N GLY A 380 11.01 1.96 -20.23
CA GLY A 380 11.16 2.88 -19.10
C GLY A 380 11.37 2.16 -17.77
N SER A 381 10.86 0.95 -17.64
CA SER A 381 10.95 0.17 -16.39
C SER A 381 12.38 -0.25 -16.00
N VAL A 382 13.35 -0.18 -16.91
CA VAL A 382 14.76 -0.48 -16.61
C VAL A 382 15.37 0.50 -15.60
N GLU A 383 14.79 1.71 -15.48
CA GLU A 383 15.22 2.75 -14.54
C GLU A 383 14.68 2.55 -13.10
N VAL A 384 13.86 1.55 -12.90
CA VAL A 384 13.27 1.26 -11.59
C VAL A 384 14.37 0.87 -10.58
N PRO A 385 14.36 1.40 -9.33
CA PRO A 385 15.38 1.12 -8.32
C PRO A 385 15.49 -0.36 -7.96
N PHE A 386 16.69 -0.81 -7.59
CA PHE A 386 16.99 -2.22 -7.27
C PHE A 386 16.00 -2.84 -6.26
N ARG A 387 15.60 -2.14 -5.20
CA ARG A 387 14.63 -2.65 -4.22
C ARG A 387 13.30 -3.07 -4.86
N ARG A 388 12.85 -2.40 -5.92
CA ARG A 388 11.62 -2.74 -6.65
C ARG A 388 11.84 -3.90 -7.62
N VAL A 389 13.01 -3.98 -8.24
CA VAL A 389 13.43 -5.14 -9.05
C VAL A 389 13.46 -6.39 -8.17
N LEU A 390 14.09 -6.33 -7.01
CA LEU A 390 14.16 -7.43 -6.04
C LEU A 390 12.76 -7.89 -5.58
N PHE A 391 11.86 -6.96 -5.29
CA PHE A 391 10.45 -7.27 -5.03
C PHE A 391 9.76 -7.91 -6.24
N GLY A 392 10.04 -7.40 -7.45
CA GLY A 392 9.50 -7.89 -8.72
C GLY A 392 9.88 -9.33 -9.05
N LEU A 393 11.06 -9.80 -8.64
CA LEU A 393 11.48 -11.21 -8.79
C LEU A 393 10.51 -12.19 -8.12
N GLY A 394 9.71 -11.72 -7.15
CA GLY A 394 8.63 -12.48 -6.57
C GLY A 394 9.06 -13.62 -5.66
N ILE A 395 10.24 -13.54 -5.06
CA ILE A 395 10.77 -14.49 -4.08
C ILE A 395 9.75 -14.70 -2.96
N ARG A 396 9.51 -15.96 -2.60
CA ARG A 396 8.53 -16.32 -1.58
C ARG A 396 8.87 -15.64 -0.25
N PHE A 397 7.86 -15.10 0.43
CA PHE A 397 7.97 -14.31 1.68
C PHE A 397 8.71 -12.98 1.57
N VAL A 398 9.34 -12.66 0.46
CA VAL A 398 9.96 -11.35 0.23
C VAL A 398 8.89 -10.38 -0.27
N GLY A 399 8.37 -9.57 0.65
CA GLY A 399 7.45 -8.48 0.36
C GLY A 399 8.19 -7.18 0.01
N GLU A 400 7.45 -6.13 -0.33
CA GLU A 400 7.99 -4.80 -0.66
C GLU A 400 8.95 -4.26 0.43
N THR A 401 8.53 -4.35 1.70
CA THR A 401 9.34 -3.89 2.85
C THR A 401 10.60 -4.73 3.02
N THR A 402 10.47 -6.06 2.93
CA THR A 402 11.62 -6.98 3.04
C THR A 402 12.62 -6.76 1.90
N ALA A 403 12.12 -6.56 0.66
CA ALA A 403 12.97 -6.25 -0.49
C ALA A 403 13.73 -4.93 -0.30
N LYS A 404 13.07 -3.92 0.29
CA LYS A 404 13.71 -2.65 0.65
C LYS A 404 14.85 -2.86 1.64
N TYR A 405 14.61 -3.57 2.75
CA TYR A 405 15.65 -3.81 3.76
C TYR A 405 16.81 -4.67 3.24
N LEU A 406 16.52 -5.68 2.42
CA LEU A 406 17.57 -6.47 1.75
C LEU A 406 18.42 -5.61 0.82
N ALA A 407 17.78 -4.73 0.01
CA ALA A 407 18.49 -3.83 -0.89
C ALA A 407 19.34 -2.80 -0.13
N GLU A 408 18.83 -2.24 0.95
CA GLU A 408 19.56 -1.31 1.83
C GLU A 408 20.74 -1.99 2.53
N HIS A 409 20.58 -3.24 2.99
CA HIS A 409 21.61 -3.99 3.72
C HIS A 409 22.71 -4.50 2.80
N PHE A 410 22.33 -5.17 1.70
CA PHE A 410 23.28 -5.86 0.81
C PHE A 410 23.75 -5.01 -0.38
N ARG A 411 23.06 -3.94 -0.70
CA ARG A 411 23.34 -2.97 -1.76
C ARG A 411 23.33 -3.55 -3.19
N SER A 412 23.47 -4.85 -3.39
CA SER A 412 23.46 -5.50 -4.70
C SER A 412 22.81 -6.87 -4.66
N LEU A 413 22.24 -7.30 -5.78
CA LEU A 413 21.69 -8.65 -5.94
C LEU A 413 22.77 -9.71 -5.77
N ASP A 414 23.97 -9.47 -6.29
CA ASP A 414 25.09 -10.42 -6.18
C ASP A 414 25.51 -10.64 -4.72
N ALA A 415 25.39 -9.63 -3.86
CA ALA A 415 25.62 -9.78 -2.43
C ALA A 415 24.52 -10.61 -1.77
N VAL A 416 23.24 -10.37 -2.12
CA VAL A 416 22.11 -11.18 -1.63
C VAL A 416 22.26 -12.64 -2.05
N MET A 417 22.64 -12.91 -3.30
CA MET A 417 22.81 -14.25 -3.84
C MET A 417 23.94 -15.05 -3.16
N ARG A 418 25.00 -14.37 -2.70
CA ARG A 418 26.15 -15.00 -2.03
C ARG A 418 26.01 -15.09 -0.51
N ALA A 419 25.05 -14.38 0.05
CA ALA A 419 24.88 -14.28 1.50
C ALA A 419 24.48 -15.62 2.11
N THR A 420 25.10 -15.96 3.24
CA THR A 420 24.72 -17.09 4.05
C THR A 420 23.37 -16.84 4.75
N ARG A 421 22.78 -17.90 5.29
CA ARG A 421 21.54 -17.81 6.08
C ARG A 421 21.69 -16.84 7.25
N GLU A 422 22.80 -16.91 7.94
CA GLU A 422 23.14 -16.08 9.09
C GLU A 422 23.27 -14.60 8.69
N GLU A 423 23.90 -14.31 7.56
CA GLU A 423 24.04 -12.94 7.02
C GLU A 423 22.69 -12.39 6.57
N LEU A 424 21.86 -13.19 5.88
CA LEU A 424 20.52 -12.77 5.47
C LEU A 424 19.66 -12.38 6.67
N THR A 425 19.76 -13.10 7.80
CA THR A 425 18.98 -12.79 9.00
C THR A 425 19.48 -11.55 9.77
N GLN A 426 20.56 -10.93 9.36
CA GLN A 426 21.01 -9.63 9.90
C GLN A 426 20.25 -8.45 9.31
N ALA A 427 19.65 -8.61 8.14
CA ALA A 427 18.79 -7.59 7.55
C ALA A 427 17.48 -7.47 8.35
N ASP A 428 16.99 -6.23 8.51
CA ASP A 428 15.75 -5.95 9.24
C ASP A 428 14.56 -6.73 8.66
N GLU A 429 13.71 -7.27 9.54
CA GLU A 429 12.52 -8.09 9.21
C GLU A 429 12.81 -9.38 8.43
N VAL A 430 14.06 -9.79 8.29
CA VAL A 430 14.43 -11.07 7.66
C VAL A 430 14.64 -12.14 8.72
N GLY A 431 13.65 -13.02 8.89
CA GLY A 431 13.76 -14.22 9.73
C GLY A 431 14.27 -15.43 8.96
N GLY A 432 14.59 -16.51 9.69
CA GLY A 432 15.13 -17.74 9.10
C GLY A 432 14.31 -18.29 7.93
N ARG A 433 12.97 -18.24 8.01
CA ARG A 433 12.07 -18.71 6.94
C ARG A 433 12.20 -17.88 5.65
N ILE A 434 12.46 -16.58 5.76
CA ILE A 434 12.68 -15.70 4.60
C ILE A 434 14.06 -16.00 4.01
N ALA A 435 15.08 -16.14 4.88
CA ALA A 435 16.43 -16.48 4.45
C ALA A 435 16.47 -17.83 3.70
N ASP A 436 15.79 -18.86 4.23
CA ASP A 436 15.70 -20.16 3.58
C ASP A 436 15.03 -20.06 2.18
N ALA A 437 13.95 -19.28 2.04
CA ALA A 437 13.29 -19.07 0.75
C ALA A 437 14.13 -18.27 -0.25
N ILE A 438 14.98 -17.34 0.20
CA ILE A 438 15.92 -16.62 -0.64
C ILE A 438 16.99 -17.58 -1.18
N ILE A 439 17.57 -18.42 -0.31
CA ILE A 439 18.58 -19.42 -0.70
C ILE A 439 17.98 -20.42 -1.69
N GLU A 440 16.79 -20.96 -1.41
CA GLU A 440 16.08 -21.87 -2.31
C GLU A 440 15.84 -21.23 -3.70
N TYR A 441 15.40 -19.97 -3.73
CA TYR A 441 15.17 -19.25 -4.99
C TYR A 441 16.45 -19.12 -5.84
N PHE A 442 17.57 -18.79 -5.22
CA PHE A 442 18.85 -18.65 -5.92
C PHE A 442 19.61 -19.96 -6.11
N ALA A 443 19.14 -21.08 -5.57
CA ALA A 443 19.64 -22.40 -5.92
C ALA A 443 19.09 -22.91 -7.27
N ASP A 444 18.02 -22.32 -7.79
CA ASP A 444 17.40 -22.71 -9.05
C ASP A 444 18.07 -22.03 -10.25
N GLU A 445 18.69 -22.83 -11.14
CA GLU A 445 19.36 -22.33 -12.35
C GLU A 445 18.41 -21.61 -13.33
N GLN A 446 17.13 -21.93 -13.32
CA GLN A 446 16.15 -21.21 -14.14
C GLN A 446 16.04 -19.75 -13.71
N ASN A 447 16.03 -19.46 -12.40
CA ASN A 447 16.03 -18.11 -11.87
C ASN A 447 17.33 -17.36 -12.23
N HIS A 448 18.46 -18.02 -12.22
CA HIS A 448 19.72 -17.44 -12.69
C HIS A 448 19.67 -17.08 -14.18
N ALA A 449 19.07 -17.92 -15.02
CA ALA A 449 18.91 -17.62 -16.44
C ALA A 449 18.02 -16.38 -16.66
N ILE A 450 16.91 -16.27 -15.95
CA ILE A 450 16.03 -15.11 -15.99
C ILE A 450 16.78 -13.85 -15.54
N ILE A 451 17.50 -13.90 -14.42
CA ILE A 451 18.28 -12.77 -13.90
C ILE A 451 19.34 -12.32 -14.91
N ARG A 452 20.06 -13.24 -15.56
CA ARG A 452 21.04 -12.90 -16.61
C ARG A 452 20.38 -12.13 -17.77
N ARG A 453 19.19 -12.55 -18.23
CA ARG A 453 18.43 -11.89 -19.29
C ARG A 453 17.93 -10.50 -18.87
N LEU A 454 17.38 -10.38 -17.65
CA LEU A 454 16.96 -9.10 -17.09
C LEU A 454 18.13 -8.12 -16.95
N ARG A 455 19.32 -8.62 -16.55
CA ARG A 455 20.55 -7.82 -16.49
C ARG A 455 20.99 -7.36 -17.88
N ALA A 456 20.91 -8.23 -18.88
CA ALA A 456 21.20 -7.90 -20.27
C ALA A 456 20.20 -6.87 -20.85
N ALA A 457 18.96 -6.88 -20.38
CA ALA A 457 17.94 -5.87 -20.72
C ALA A 457 18.18 -4.50 -20.06
N GLY A 458 19.14 -4.40 -19.10
CA GLY A 458 19.55 -3.15 -18.47
C GLY A 458 18.89 -2.83 -17.14
N LEU A 459 18.22 -3.79 -16.49
CA LEU A 459 17.63 -3.55 -15.17
C LEU A 459 18.71 -3.28 -14.11
N LYS A 460 18.37 -2.48 -13.12
CA LYS A 460 19.25 -2.13 -12.01
C LYS A 460 19.27 -3.22 -10.95
N PHE A 461 20.42 -3.81 -10.72
CA PHE A 461 20.63 -4.86 -9.69
C PHE A 461 21.51 -4.40 -8.53
N GLU A 462 21.72 -3.09 -8.43
CA GLU A 462 22.48 -2.44 -7.37
C GLU A 462 21.75 -1.17 -6.93
N GLU A 463 21.78 -0.87 -5.66
CA GLU A 463 21.36 0.46 -5.18
C GLU A 463 22.40 1.49 -5.61
N GLU A 464 21.93 2.57 -6.17
CA GLU A 464 22.79 3.71 -6.50
C GLU A 464 23.57 4.14 -5.26
N ALA A 465 24.87 4.38 -5.43
CA ALA A 465 25.66 4.94 -4.35
C ALA A 465 25.03 6.28 -3.98
N ARG A 466 24.58 6.42 -2.73
CA ARG A 466 24.19 7.76 -2.24
C ARG A 466 25.44 8.64 -2.34
N GLU A 467 25.30 9.83 -2.91
CA GLU A 467 26.36 10.83 -2.79
C GLU A 467 26.59 11.07 -1.30
N LEU A 468 27.74 10.64 -0.82
CA LEU A 468 28.11 10.86 0.57
C LEU A 468 28.44 12.34 0.75
N ALA A 469 27.86 12.98 1.75
CA ALA A 469 28.23 14.33 2.14
C ALA A 469 29.69 14.40 2.61
N SER A 470 30.17 13.31 3.25
CA SER A 470 31.58 13.08 3.58
C SER A 470 31.83 11.60 3.91
N GLU A 471 33.09 11.21 4.06
CA GLU A 471 33.51 9.88 4.54
C GLU A 471 33.97 9.90 6.01
N SER A 472 33.56 10.89 6.78
CA SER A 472 34.02 11.11 8.18
C SER A 472 33.68 9.93 9.11
N LEU A 473 32.64 9.15 8.77
CA LEU A 473 32.21 7.97 9.52
C LEU A 473 32.50 6.65 8.79
N ALA A 474 33.26 6.68 7.69
CA ALA A 474 33.54 5.49 6.89
C ALA A 474 34.15 4.36 7.73
N GLY A 475 33.64 3.14 7.53
CA GLY A 475 34.07 1.94 8.25
C GLY A 475 33.58 1.81 9.68
N ARG A 476 32.84 2.79 10.23
CA ARG A 476 32.29 2.74 11.58
C ARG A 476 30.82 2.34 11.59
N SER A 477 30.41 1.63 12.63
CA SER A 477 29.04 1.16 12.82
C SER A 477 28.40 1.80 14.05
N PHE A 478 27.13 2.19 13.90
CA PHE A 478 26.39 2.95 14.89
C PHE A 478 25.06 2.31 15.22
N VAL A 479 24.62 2.45 16.47
CA VAL A 479 23.24 2.18 16.90
C VAL A 479 22.66 3.46 17.48
N VAL A 480 21.53 3.92 16.98
CA VAL A 480 20.83 5.10 17.47
C VAL A 480 19.80 4.71 18.52
N SER A 481 19.88 5.29 19.74
CA SER A 481 18.97 4.94 20.83
C SER A 481 18.73 6.14 21.77
N GLY A 482 17.49 6.47 22.02
CA GLY A 482 17.09 7.62 22.84
C GLY A 482 16.20 8.59 22.08
N LYS A 483 16.02 9.78 22.66
CA LYS A 483 15.36 10.93 22.06
C LYS A 483 16.43 11.97 21.73
N PHE A 484 16.41 12.49 20.52
CA PHE A 484 17.37 13.43 19.99
C PHE A 484 16.69 14.77 19.70
N SER A 485 17.48 15.81 19.44
CA SER A 485 16.99 17.09 18.92
C SER A 485 16.34 16.92 17.53
N ARG A 486 16.83 15.95 16.76
CA ARG A 486 16.32 15.51 15.45
C ARG A 486 15.55 14.19 15.59
N SER A 487 14.83 13.79 14.54
CA SER A 487 14.22 12.46 14.52
C SER A 487 15.28 11.35 14.48
N ARG A 488 14.93 10.15 14.95
CA ARG A 488 15.86 9.00 14.86
C ARG A 488 16.22 8.65 13.42
N ASP A 489 15.30 8.87 12.50
CA ASP A 489 15.54 8.54 11.10
C ASP A 489 16.48 9.56 10.45
N GLU A 490 16.38 10.85 10.79
CA GLU A 490 17.36 11.87 10.41
C GLU A 490 18.75 11.58 11.00
N MET A 491 18.83 11.10 12.25
CA MET A 491 20.10 10.68 12.84
C MET A 491 20.74 9.50 12.11
N LYS A 492 19.94 8.52 11.69
CA LYS A 492 20.40 7.39 10.87
C LYS A 492 20.85 7.86 9.48
N GLU A 493 20.08 8.76 8.88
CA GLU A 493 20.39 9.33 7.58
C GLU A 493 21.72 10.12 7.62
N LEU A 494 21.98 10.89 8.68
CA LEU A 494 23.26 11.54 8.90
C LEU A 494 24.42 10.54 9.01
N ILE A 495 24.24 9.42 9.72
CA ILE A 495 25.26 8.36 9.79
C ILE A 495 25.58 7.86 8.39
N GLU A 496 24.57 7.55 7.60
CA GLU A 496 24.71 6.99 6.26
C GLU A 496 25.25 8.01 5.25
N MET A 497 24.79 9.26 5.32
CA MET A 497 25.29 10.36 4.48
C MET A 497 26.79 10.65 4.68
N HIS A 498 27.32 10.31 5.84
CA HIS A 498 28.74 10.49 6.16
C HIS A 498 29.55 9.17 6.14
N GLY A 499 29.02 8.13 5.46
CA GLY A 499 29.72 6.87 5.20
C GLY A 499 29.70 5.86 6.34
N GLY A 500 28.97 6.13 7.44
CA GLY A 500 28.80 5.21 8.55
C GLY A 500 27.74 4.13 8.28
N ARG A 501 27.79 3.04 9.01
CA ARG A 501 26.79 1.96 8.97
C ARG A 501 25.86 2.05 10.16
N ASN A 502 24.57 2.08 9.91
CA ASN A 502 23.55 2.07 10.97
C ASN A 502 23.07 0.65 11.24
N LEU A 503 23.11 0.21 12.49
CA LEU A 503 22.74 -1.12 12.93
C LEU A 503 21.50 -1.05 13.85
N ALA A 504 20.59 -2.01 13.71
CA ALA A 504 19.33 -2.04 14.47
C ALA A 504 19.52 -2.47 15.93
N ALA A 505 20.52 -3.32 16.21
CA ALA A 505 20.73 -3.94 17.51
C ALA A 505 22.18 -3.79 18.01
N VAL A 506 22.32 -3.65 19.34
CA VAL A 506 23.65 -3.64 19.99
C VAL A 506 24.27 -5.02 19.94
N SER A 507 25.44 -5.16 19.34
CA SER A 507 26.25 -6.38 19.25
C SER A 507 27.74 -6.03 19.42
N ALA A 508 28.61 -7.04 19.50
CA ALA A 508 30.04 -6.83 19.58
C ALA A 508 30.67 -6.16 18.34
N ASN A 509 29.92 -6.12 17.24
CA ASN A 509 30.31 -5.48 15.97
C ASN A 509 29.85 -4.03 15.86
N VAL A 510 29.32 -3.44 16.92
CA VAL A 510 28.91 -2.02 16.98
C VAL A 510 30.06 -1.21 17.56
N ASP A 511 30.52 -0.20 16.84
CA ASP A 511 31.59 0.68 17.33
C ASP A 511 31.05 1.75 18.29
N TYR A 512 29.88 2.32 17.99
CA TYR A 512 29.30 3.41 18.77
C TYR A 512 27.78 3.24 18.96
N ILE A 513 27.31 3.64 20.15
CA ILE A 513 25.90 3.92 20.37
C ILE A 513 25.74 5.42 20.50
N VAL A 514 24.96 6.02 19.60
CA VAL A 514 24.53 7.42 19.77
C VAL A 514 23.35 7.41 20.73
N ALA A 515 23.59 7.97 21.92
CA ALA A 515 22.61 8.01 23.00
C ALA A 515 21.98 9.39 23.07
N GLY A 516 20.67 9.42 22.79
CA GLY A 516 19.83 10.58 23.12
C GLY A 516 19.19 10.45 24.50
N ASP A 517 18.38 11.44 24.87
CA ASP A 517 17.62 11.43 26.13
C ASP A 517 16.78 10.17 26.27
N ASN A 518 16.73 9.61 27.50
CA ASN A 518 15.95 8.42 27.82
C ASN A 518 16.32 7.16 27.00
N MET A 519 17.60 6.94 26.75
CA MET A 519 18.07 5.67 26.20
C MET A 519 17.56 4.49 27.05
N GLY A 520 17.00 3.48 26.40
CA GLY A 520 16.41 2.33 27.11
C GLY A 520 17.43 1.53 27.94
N PRO A 521 17.14 1.22 29.22
CA PRO A 521 18.08 0.59 30.17
C PRO A 521 18.61 -0.79 29.72
N ALA A 522 17.88 -1.47 28.85
CA ALA A 522 18.32 -2.75 28.30
C ALA A 522 19.47 -2.60 27.29
N LYS A 523 19.44 -1.55 26.46
CA LYS A 523 20.51 -1.27 25.52
C LYS A 523 21.75 -0.74 26.22
N LEU A 524 21.58 0.08 27.27
CA LEU A 524 22.67 0.58 28.11
C LEU A 524 23.45 -0.59 28.74
N ARG A 525 22.76 -1.48 29.46
CA ARG A 525 23.39 -2.67 30.07
C ARG A 525 24.07 -3.58 29.06
N LYS A 526 23.51 -3.69 27.86
CA LYS A 526 24.09 -4.50 26.79
C LYS A 526 25.36 -3.85 26.21
N ALA A 527 25.37 -2.54 26.08
CA ALA A 527 26.55 -1.78 25.66
C ALA A 527 27.70 -1.90 26.65
N GLU A 528 27.42 -1.72 27.95
CA GLU A 528 28.40 -1.88 29.03
C GLU A 528 29.00 -3.30 29.05
N LYS A 529 28.13 -4.33 28.92
CA LYS A 529 28.57 -5.73 28.88
C LYS A 529 29.46 -6.05 27.69
N LEU A 530 29.24 -5.41 26.53
CA LEU A 530 29.97 -5.66 25.28
C LEU A 530 31.12 -4.67 25.05
N GLY A 531 31.28 -3.67 25.94
CA GLY A 531 32.33 -2.63 25.81
C GLY A 531 32.10 -1.70 24.61
N VAL A 532 30.87 -1.54 24.14
CA VAL A 532 30.53 -0.66 23.02
C VAL A 532 30.55 0.80 23.51
N LYS A 533 31.21 1.68 22.79
CA LYS A 533 31.34 3.09 23.17
C LYS A 533 30.02 3.84 23.02
N ILE A 534 29.59 4.50 24.07
CA ILE A 534 28.40 5.36 24.07
C ILE A 534 28.83 6.79 23.87
N ILE A 535 28.21 7.50 22.92
CA ILE A 535 28.48 8.93 22.61
C ILE A 535 27.14 9.70 22.65
N SER A 536 27.23 10.98 23.03
CA SER A 536 26.09 11.88 22.98
C SER A 536 25.75 12.31 21.55
N GLU A 537 24.58 12.95 21.36
CA GLU A 537 24.21 13.57 20.09
C GLU A 537 25.24 14.64 19.68
N GLU A 538 25.70 15.44 20.61
CA GLU A 538 26.70 16.51 20.38
C GLU A 538 28.07 15.93 19.97
N GLU A 539 28.53 14.87 20.63
CA GLU A 539 29.75 14.18 20.26
C GLU A 539 29.63 13.54 18.86
N PHE A 540 28.47 12.98 18.53
CA PHE A 540 28.18 12.45 17.19
C PHE A 540 28.22 13.56 16.13
N ILE A 541 27.53 14.68 16.34
CA ILE A 541 27.53 15.83 15.41
C ILE A 541 28.94 16.38 15.23
N ALA A 542 29.75 16.43 16.29
CA ALA A 542 31.16 16.81 16.19
C ALA A 542 31.98 15.84 15.32
N MET A 543 31.69 14.54 15.37
CA MET A 543 32.33 13.53 14.51
C MET A 543 31.96 13.71 13.02
N VAL A 544 30.79 14.25 12.72
CA VAL A 544 30.30 14.51 11.35
C VAL A 544 30.94 15.78 10.75
N GLY A 545 31.66 16.55 11.54
CA GLY A 545 32.41 17.74 11.08
C GLY A 545 31.69 19.08 11.25
N GLY A 546 30.71 19.17 12.15
CA GLY A 546 30.17 20.45 12.65
C GLY A 546 29.53 21.39 11.61
N GLN A 547 29.20 20.94 10.42
CA GLN A 547 28.41 21.75 9.48
C GLN A 547 26.93 21.60 9.80
N GLU A 548 26.39 22.56 10.54
CA GLU A 548 24.95 22.78 10.63
C GLU A 548 24.41 23.06 9.23
N ALA A 549 23.40 22.28 8.84
CA ALA A 549 22.46 22.75 7.81
C ALA A 549 21.79 24.02 8.35
N PRO A 550 21.67 25.11 7.57
CA PRO A 550 21.15 26.38 8.07
C PRO A 550 19.73 26.19 8.59
N ALA A 551 19.58 26.35 9.91
CA ALA A 551 18.29 26.59 10.52
C ALA A 551 17.76 27.90 9.94
N ALA A 552 16.54 27.89 9.44
CA ALA A 552 15.84 29.09 9.02
C ALA A 552 15.64 29.99 10.23
N ASN A 553 16.55 30.96 10.39
CA ASN A 553 16.40 31.99 11.39
C ASN A 553 15.59 33.16 10.84
N GLY A 554 14.59 33.50 11.65
CA GLY A 554 13.71 34.63 11.46
C GLY A 554 14.48 35.94 11.38
N THR A 555 13.95 36.78 10.58
CA THR A 555 14.27 38.17 10.32
C THR A 555 14.30 39.04 11.57
N GLU A 556 15.41 39.76 11.79
CA GLU A 556 15.35 41.08 12.40
C GLU A 556 15.52 42.15 11.32
N ALA A 557 14.62 43.11 11.40
CA ALA A 557 14.58 44.26 10.52
C ALA A 557 15.72 45.24 10.89
N ASP A 558 16.39 45.82 9.91
CA ASP A 558 16.68 47.23 10.01
C ASP A 558 16.71 47.95 8.65
N SER A 559 16.21 49.15 8.73
CA SER A 559 15.87 50.10 7.71
C SER A 559 17.09 50.71 7.01
N ALA A 560 17.00 50.97 5.73
CA ALA A 560 17.25 52.31 5.13
C ALA A 560 17.20 52.35 3.59
N THR A 561 16.18 53.04 3.10
CA THR A 561 16.15 54.07 2.04
C THR A 561 17.21 54.05 0.90
N THR A 562 16.80 53.94 -0.32
CA THR A 562 16.68 55.00 -1.34
C THR A 562 16.51 54.43 -2.77
N ALA A 563 15.46 54.85 -3.38
CA ALA A 563 15.24 55.46 -4.70
C ALA A 563 15.84 54.87 -6.00
N ASN A 564 14.97 54.56 -6.87
CA ASN A 564 14.66 55.23 -8.16
C ASN A 564 14.95 54.49 -9.48
N THR A 565 13.92 54.57 -10.31
CA THR A 565 13.82 54.59 -11.79
C THR A 565 14.01 53.27 -12.55
N GLY A 566 12.96 52.76 -13.15
CA GLY A 566 12.44 53.24 -14.44
C GLY A 566 12.61 52.21 -15.53
N GLY A 567 11.56 51.81 -16.20
CA GLY A 567 11.70 51.20 -17.52
C GLY A 567 10.65 50.17 -17.92
N ARG A 568 9.64 50.67 -18.62
CA ARG A 568 8.61 49.93 -19.36
C ARG A 568 9.20 49.00 -20.44
N ASN A 569 8.59 47.85 -20.74
CA ASN A 569 7.73 47.67 -21.91
C ASN A 569 7.35 46.20 -22.15
N ASN A 570 6.08 45.99 -22.31
CA ASN A 570 5.29 45.33 -23.35
C ASN A 570 5.83 44.06 -24.08
N GLY A 571 4.95 43.08 -24.15
CA GLY A 571 4.92 42.16 -25.25
C GLY A 571 4.24 40.79 -24.97
N ALA A 572 2.93 40.71 -25.04
CA ALA A 572 2.26 39.50 -25.51
C ALA A 572 2.28 39.50 -27.04
N PRO A 573 2.19 38.41 -27.77
CA PRO A 573 0.91 37.72 -27.93
C PRO A 573 0.92 36.18 -28.23
N ALA A 574 -0.29 35.66 -28.15
CA ALA A 574 -1.01 34.73 -29.04
C ALA A 574 -0.68 33.21 -29.02
N ALA A 575 -1.68 32.52 -28.58
CA ALA A 575 -2.39 31.29 -28.99
C ALA A 575 -1.89 30.49 -30.21
N THR A 576 -1.87 29.17 -30.09
CA THR A 576 -2.44 28.26 -31.09
C THR A 576 -2.97 26.96 -30.44
N GLU A 577 -4.06 26.54 -31.02
CA GLU A 577 -4.99 25.48 -30.74
C GLU A 577 -4.44 24.06 -30.93
N GLY A 578 -5.12 23.08 -30.28
CA GLY A 578 -5.63 21.90 -30.92
C GLY A 578 -4.93 20.57 -30.60
N GLY A 579 -5.66 19.66 -30.02
CA GLY A 579 -5.31 18.24 -30.01
C GLY A 579 -6.19 17.40 -29.07
N ASP A 580 -7.31 16.95 -29.60
CA ASP A 580 -8.21 15.97 -28.96
C ASP A 580 -7.48 14.64 -28.69
N GLY A 581 -7.63 14.11 -27.47
CA GLY A 581 -7.18 12.79 -27.08
C GLY A 581 -8.26 12.06 -26.29
N GLU A 582 -8.86 11.06 -26.90
CA GLU A 582 -9.87 10.17 -26.32
C GLU A 582 -9.34 9.30 -25.17
N PRO A 583 -10.24 8.77 -24.30
CA PRO A 583 -9.87 8.19 -23.02
C PRO A 583 -9.49 6.71 -23.09
N VAL A 584 -8.47 6.33 -22.32
CA VAL A 584 -8.11 4.95 -22.07
C VAL A 584 -8.92 4.43 -20.87
N GLN A 585 -9.62 3.33 -21.07
CA GLN A 585 -10.34 2.58 -20.03
C GLN A 585 -9.37 2.00 -19.01
N GLN A 586 -9.66 2.20 -17.75
CA GLN A 586 -8.93 1.63 -16.62
C GLN A 586 -9.52 0.29 -16.22
N GLY A 587 -8.65 -0.72 -16.14
CA GLY A 587 -8.93 -1.99 -15.48
C GLY A 587 -8.96 -1.86 -13.95
N GLU A 588 -9.84 -2.61 -13.32
CA GLU A 588 -10.09 -2.64 -11.88
C GLU A 588 -8.88 -3.20 -11.12
N LEU A 589 -8.49 -2.50 -10.06
CA LEU A 589 -7.48 -2.91 -9.08
C LEU A 589 -8.17 -3.52 -7.84
N PHE A 590 -7.77 -4.72 -7.51
CA PHE A 590 -8.05 -5.41 -6.25
C PHE A 590 -7.10 -4.95 -5.13
#